data_d39f423977300151167284ceca5fb208
#
_entry.id   d39f423977300151167284ceca5fb208
#
_cell.length_a   1.000
_cell.length_b   1.000
_cell.length_c   1.000
_cell.angle_alpha   90.00
_cell.angle_beta   90.00
_cell.angle_gamma   90.00
#
_symmetry.space_group_name_H-M   'P 1'
#
loop_
_entity.id
_entity.type
_entity.pdbx_description
1 polymer ?
#
loop_
_entity_poly.entity_id
_entity_poly.type
_entity_poly.pdbx_seq_one_letter_code
_entity_poly.pdbx_strand_id
1 'polypeptide(L)'
;MSQVTNLNVSPYFDDFNPADNYHRVLFKPGYPVQARELTNLQSILQNQIERFGQHFFKEGAKVIPGNTAYTRNYYGVELTNTYQGVPVDAYVDQLLGIKITGQTSGITAIVDNILLSSDSERGNTTLYVNYLASSSQDNNTQQFLDGEALTAESAILSGLLGNSTIPAGETFAITAADDAS
;
A
#
# COMPACT_ATOMS: atom_id res chain seq x y z
N MET A 1 -2.51 -3.63 -21.54
CA MET A 1 -2.79 -4.44 -22.76
C MET A 1 -4.11 -3.99 -23.34
N SER A 2 -4.11 -3.50 -24.57
CA SER A 2 -5.35 -3.18 -25.25
C SER A 2 -6.13 -4.48 -25.49
N GLN A 3 -7.42 -4.43 -25.22
CA GLN A 3 -8.30 -5.58 -25.48
C GLN A 3 -8.39 -5.78 -26.97
N VAL A 4 -7.86 -6.88 -27.46
CA VAL A 4 -7.94 -7.22 -28.89
C VAL A 4 -9.37 -7.68 -29.20
N THR A 5 -10.19 -6.76 -29.69
CA THR A 5 -11.54 -7.04 -30.16
C THR A 5 -11.49 -7.23 -31.67
N ASN A 6 -11.93 -8.38 -32.16
CA ASN A 6 -12.03 -8.58 -33.61
C ASN A 6 -13.26 -7.86 -34.14
N LEU A 7 -13.05 -6.71 -34.77
CA LEU A 7 -14.08 -5.92 -35.43
C LEU A 7 -14.23 -6.23 -36.93
N ASN A 8 -13.43 -7.14 -37.47
CA ASN A 8 -13.57 -7.58 -38.85
C ASN A 8 -14.70 -8.62 -39.04
N VAL A 9 -15.85 -8.28 -38.48
CA VAL A 9 -17.09 -9.09 -38.52
C VAL A 9 -18.28 -8.18 -38.80
N SER A 10 -19.40 -8.78 -39.27
CA SER A 10 -20.66 -8.03 -39.44
C SER A 10 -21.08 -7.42 -38.09
N PRO A 11 -21.56 -6.17 -38.05
CA PRO A 11 -21.81 -5.21 -39.15
C PRO A 11 -20.63 -4.26 -39.44
N TYR A 12 -19.51 -4.36 -38.72
CA TYR A 12 -18.43 -3.35 -38.72
C TYR A 12 -17.42 -3.53 -39.87
N PHE A 13 -17.03 -4.77 -40.16
CA PHE A 13 -16.07 -5.12 -41.20
C PHE A 13 -14.81 -4.29 -41.22
N ASP A 14 -14.25 -4.03 -40.01
CA ASP A 14 -12.98 -3.33 -39.85
C ASP A 14 -11.82 -4.28 -40.17
N ASP A 15 -11.20 -4.08 -41.33
CA ASP A 15 -10.07 -4.85 -41.81
C ASP A 15 -8.70 -4.19 -41.46
N PHE A 16 -8.68 -3.31 -40.49
CA PHE A 16 -7.46 -2.67 -40.03
C PHE A 16 -6.42 -3.70 -39.58
N ASN A 17 -5.22 -3.61 -40.15
CA ASN A 17 -4.07 -4.41 -39.79
C ASN A 17 -2.86 -3.48 -39.52
N PRO A 18 -2.28 -3.49 -38.30
CA PRO A 18 -1.13 -2.65 -37.98
C PRO A 18 0.10 -2.88 -38.86
N ALA A 19 0.25 -4.07 -39.44
CA ALA A 19 1.36 -4.43 -40.30
C ALA A 19 1.33 -3.69 -41.66
N ASP A 20 0.16 -3.27 -42.11
CA ASP A 20 0.01 -2.57 -43.39
C ASP A 20 0.46 -1.10 -43.30
N ASN A 21 0.70 -0.58 -42.11
CA ASN A 21 1.22 0.78 -41.83
C ASN A 21 0.42 1.91 -42.49
N TYR A 22 -0.90 1.78 -42.59
CA TYR A 22 -1.74 2.87 -43.02
C TYR A 22 -1.74 4.04 -42.02
N HIS A 23 -1.58 5.28 -42.50
CA HIS A 23 -1.57 6.48 -41.67
C HIS A 23 -2.92 7.19 -41.62
N ARG A 24 -3.73 7.06 -42.66
CA ARG A 24 -5.02 7.75 -42.79
C ARG A 24 -5.88 7.15 -43.88
N VAL A 25 -7.20 7.31 -43.75
CA VAL A 25 -8.18 7.04 -44.76
C VAL A 25 -8.45 8.32 -45.57
N LEU A 26 -8.45 8.24 -46.89
CA LEU A 26 -8.74 9.39 -47.74
C LEU A 26 -10.13 9.19 -48.38
N PHE A 27 -11.03 10.11 -48.11
CA PHE A 27 -12.37 10.10 -48.72
C PHE A 27 -12.36 10.83 -50.05
N LYS A 28 -12.93 10.18 -51.08
CA LYS A 28 -13.05 10.77 -52.42
C LYS A 28 -14.30 11.62 -52.46
N PRO A 29 -14.22 12.91 -52.83
CA PRO A 29 -15.39 13.75 -53.01
C PRO A 29 -16.38 13.20 -54.01
N GLY A 30 -17.67 13.29 -53.70
CA GLY A 30 -18.74 12.80 -54.58
C GLY A 30 -19.07 11.29 -54.45
N TYR A 31 -18.43 10.57 -53.55
CA TYR A 31 -18.73 9.17 -53.23
C TYR A 31 -19.30 9.04 -51.83
N PRO A 32 -20.27 8.13 -51.62
CA PRO A 32 -20.77 7.90 -50.25
C PRO A 32 -19.72 7.24 -49.39
N VAL A 33 -19.61 7.72 -48.15
CA VAL A 33 -18.71 7.16 -47.10
C VAL A 33 -19.38 5.91 -46.52
N GLN A 34 -18.65 4.82 -46.44
CA GLN A 34 -19.13 3.59 -45.83
C GLN A 34 -18.78 3.56 -44.33
N ALA A 35 -19.62 2.90 -43.51
CA ALA A 35 -19.38 2.74 -42.09
C ALA A 35 -18.01 2.09 -41.78
N ARG A 36 -17.61 1.13 -42.60
CA ARG A 36 -16.32 0.46 -42.51
C ARG A 36 -15.11 1.42 -42.64
N GLU A 37 -15.22 2.43 -43.51
CA GLU A 37 -14.13 3.44 -43.67
C GLU A 37 -14.00 4.32 -42.43
N LEU A 38 -15.12 4.62 -41.75
CA LEU A 38 -15.12 5.36 -40.51
C LEU A 38 -14.54 4.53 -39.35
N THR A 39 -14.91 3.26 -39.28
CA THR A 39 -14.36 2.34 -38.28
C THR A 39 -12.85 2.17 -38.45
N ASN A 40 -12.41 1.95 -39.70
CA ASN A 40 -10.98 1.84 -40.01
C ASN A 40 -10.20 3.10 -39.66
N LEU A 41 -10.76 4.30 -39.90
CA LEU A 41 -10.17 5.56 -39.48
C LEU A 41 -9.95 5.62 -37.97
N GLN A 42 -10.95 5.18 -37.19
CA GLN A 42 -10.83 5.13 -35.73
C GLN A 42 -9.73 4.16 -35.28
N SER A 43 -9.68 2.97 -35.86
CA SER A 43 -8.66 1.96 -35.53
C SER A 43 -7.24 2.43 -35.87
N ILE A 44 -7.07 3.13 -36.99
CA ILE A 44 -5.79 3.77 -37.35
C ILE A 44 -5.37 4.82 -36.30
N LEU A 45 -6.29 5.70 -35.90
CA LEU A 45 -6.00 6.74 -34.89
C LEU A 45 -5.69 6.14 -33.52
N GLN A 46 -6.44 5.15 -33.09
CA GLN A 46 -6.17 4.44 -31.84
C GLN A 46 -4.79 3.79 -31.84
N ASN A 47 -4.42 3.13 -32.93
CA ASN A 47 -3.09 2.51 -33.06
C ASN A 47 -1.97 3.56 -33.03
N GLN A 48 -2.16 4.72 -33.67
CA GLN A 48 -1.18 5.82 -33.63
C GLN A 48 -1.00 6.36 -32.21
N ILE A 49 -2.11 6.55 -31.47
CA ILE A 49 -2.07 7.02 -30.07
C ILE A 49 -1.39 5.98 -29.18
N GLU A 50 -1.71 4.70 -29.37
CA GLU A 50 -1.10 3.60 -28.61
C GLU A 50 0.41 3.51 -28.84
N ARG A 51 0.85 3.56 -30.10
CA ARG A 51 2.28 3.58 -30.45
C ARG A 51 3.00 4.79 -29.87
N PHE A 52 2.37 5.97 -29.91
CA PHE A 52 2.90 7.17 -29.29
C PHE A 52 3.03 6.98 -27.76
N GLY A 53 1.98 6.48 -27.10
CA GLY A 53 1.99 6.21 -25.68
C GLY A 53 3.10 5.23 -25.29
N GLN A 54 3.23 4.12 -26.00
CA GLN A 54 4.29 3.13 -25.75
C GLN A 54 5.71 3.66 -25.90
N HIS A 55 5.89 4.69 -26.77
CA HIS A 55 7.19 5.31 -26.94
C HIS A 55 7.59 6.22 -25.78
N PHE A 56 6.62 6.91 -25.17
CA PHE A 56 6.87 7.87 -24.09
C PHE A 56 6.68 7.31 -22.70
N PHE A 57 5.76 6.38 -22.53
CA PHE A 57 5.41 5.81 -21.22
C PHE A 57 5.85 4.36 -21.13
N LYS A 58 6.56 4.04 -20.07
CA LYS A 58 6.87 2.64 -19.73
C LYS A 58 5.69 2.03 -18.98
N GLU A 59 5.53 0.72 -19.11
CA GLU A 59 4.58 -0.03 -18.28
C GLU A 59 4.90 0.20 -16.81
N GLY A 60 3.89 0.54 -16.00
CA GLY A 60 4.07 0.96 -14.61
C GLY A 60 4.48 2.42 -14.42
N ALA A 61 4.49 3.25 -15.48
CA ALA A 61 4.74 4.68 -15.34
C ALA A 61 3.72 5.32 -14.39
N LYS A 62 4.22 6.16 -13.47
CA LYS A 62 3.40 6.82 -12.46
C LYS A 62 2.44 7.82 -13.08
N VAL A 63 1.16 7.70 -12.76
CA VAL A 63 0.13 8.67 -13.12
C VAL A 63 -0.07 9.64 -11.95
N ILE A 64 0.06 10.93 -12.20
CA ILE A 64 -0.25 11.96 -11.20
C ILE A 64 -1.78 12.20 -11.20
N PRO A 65 -2.48 12.17 -10.03
CA PRO A 65 -1.97 12.32 -8.67
C PRO A 65 -1.60 11.03 -7.88
N GLY A 66 -1.42 9.90 -8.52
CA GLY A 66 -1.02 8.66 -7.84
C GLY A 66 0.36 8.76 -7.17
N ASN A 67 0.46 9.40 -5.99
CA ASN A 67 1.71 9.45 -5.24
C ASN A 67 1.93 8.15 -4.48
N THR A 68 3.00 7.44 -4.86
CA THR A 68 3.55 6.36 -4.03
C THR A 68 4.79 6.89 -3.31
N ALA A 69 4.75 6.86 -1.98
CA ALA A 69 5.93 7.08 -1.16
C ALA A 69 6.50 5.73 -0.76
N TYR A 70 7.81 5.60 -0.81
CA TYR A 70 8.52 4.42 -0.32
C TYR A 70 9.43 4.84 0.83
N THR A 71 9.16 4.33 2.01
CA THR A 71 9.98 4.56 3.20
C THR A 71 10.69 3.26 3.54
N ARG A 72 12.02 3.31 3.68
CA ARG A 72 12.85 2.15 4.05
C ARG A 72 13.01 1.97 5.56
N ASN A 73 12.49 2.89 6.35
CA ASN A 73 12.72 2.96 7.78
C ASN A 73 11.54 2.45 8.60
N TYR A 74 10.66 1.67 7.99
CA TYR A 74 9.59 0.99 8.71
C TYR A 74 10.05 -0.38 9.17
N TYR A 75 9.77 -0.65 10.43
CA TYR A 75 10.00 -1.94 11.06
C TYR A 75 8.67 -2.49 11.56
N GLY A 76 8.47 -3.80 11.38
CA GLY A 76 7.33 -4.51 11.94
C GLY A 76 7.65 -5.02 13.33
N VAL A 77 6.85 -4.65 14.32
CA VAL A 77 6.95 -5.13 15.70
C VAL A 77 5.70 -5.93 16.01
N GLU A 78 5.86 -7.25 16.18
CA GLU A 78 4.75 -8.13 16.55
C GLU A 78 4.46 -8.01 18.05
N LEU A 79 3.19 -7.84 18.38
CA LEU A 79 2.71 -7.83 19.76
C LEU A 79 2.14 -9.18 20.16
N THR A 80 2.15 -9.48 21.45
CA THR A 80 1.36 -10.61 21.97
C THR A 80 -0.13 -10.32 21.80
N ASN A 81 -0.91 -11.34 21.49
CA ASN A 81 -2.36 -11.18 21.24
C ASN A 81 -3.13 -10.70 22.47
N THR A 82 -2.60 -10.99 23.67
CA THR A 82 -3.22 -10.59 24.94
C THR A 82 -2.15 -10.12 25.92
N TYR A 83 -2.48 -9.09 26.66
CA TYR A 83 -1.67 -8.62 27.79
C TYR A 83 -2.56 -8.42 29.02
N GLN A 84 -2.18 -9.03 30.14
CA GLN A 84 -2.98 -9.03 31.39
C GLN A 84 -4.45 -9.44 31.22
N GLY A 85 -4.72 -10.38 30.28
CA GLY A 85 -6.07 -10.87 29.99
C GLY A 85 -6.90 -9.96 29.07
N VAL A 86 -6.35 -8.86 28.58
CA VAL A 86 -7.00 -7.97 27.62
C VAL A 86 -6.44 -8.24 26.23
N PRO A 87 -7.28 -8.49 25.22
CA PRO A 87 -6.85 -8.58 23.83
C PRO A 87 -6.23 -7.26 23.38
N VAL A 88 -5.06 -7.32 22.74
CA VAL A 88 -4.34 -6.13 22.27
C VAL A 88 -5.13 -5.40 21.18
N ASP A 89 -5.83 -6.14 20.33
CA ASP A 89 -6.67 -5.58 19.25
C ASP A 89 -7.78 -4.64 19.76
N ALA A 90 -8.16 -4.76 21.04
CA ALA A 90 -9.21 -3.91 21.60
C ALA A 90 -8.79 -2.45 21.81
N TYR A 91 -7.49 -2.17 21.86
CA TYR A 91 -6.99 -0.83 22.15
C TYR A 91 -5.86 -0.36 21.22
N VAL A 92 -5.34 -1.24 20.39
CA VAL A 92 -4.14 -0.97 19.57
C VAL A 92 -4.34 0.20 18.61
N ASP A 93 -5.54 0.41 18.09
CA ASP A 93 -5.86 1.52 17.17
C ASP A 93 -5.54 2.90 17.78
N GLN A 94 -5.57 3.01 19.10
CA GLN A 94 -5.26 4.26 19.79
C GLN A 94 -3.75 4.57 19.81
N LEU A 95 -2.90 3.59 19.46
CA LEU A 95 -1.45 3.77 19.38
C LEU A 95 -1.01 4.50 18.13
N LEU A 96 -1.87 4.62 17.12
CA LEU A 96 -1.52 5.26 15.87
C LEU A 96 -1.03 6.71 16.10
N GLY A 97 0.18 7.01 15.63
CA GLY A 97 0.83 8.31 15.80
C GLY A 97 1.40 8.57 17.20
N ILE A 98 1.31 7.61 18.13
CA ILE A 98 1.83 7.75 19.49
C ILE A 98 3.26 7.23 19.55
N LYS A 99 4.07 7.89 20.39
CA LYS A 99 5.40 7.41 20.72
C LYS A 99 5.31 6.31 21.78
N ILE A 100 5.98 5.20 21.48
CA ILE A 100 6.12 4.05 22.36
C ILE A 100 7.58 3.89 22.79
N THR A 101 7.78 3.32 23.96
CA THR A 101 9.10 3.12 24.56
C THR A 101 9.22 1.70 25.10
N GLY A 102 10.29 1.01 24.76
CA GLY A 102 10.65 -0.28 25.35
C GLY A 102 11.16 -0.09 26.79
N GLN A 103 10.61 -0.83 27.73
CA GLN A 103 10.98 -0.71 29.15
C GLN A 103 12.41 -1.18 29.43
N THR A 104 12.87 -2.18 28.70
CA THR A 104 14.20 -2.78 28.91
C THR A 104 15.26 -2.08 28.08
N SER A 105 15.00 -1.86 26.81
CA SER A 105 15.95 -1.24 25.89
C SER A 105 16.04 0.27 26.00
N GLY A 106 14.96 0.92 26.45
CA GLY A 106 14.82 2.38 26.44
C GLY A 106 14.70 2.96 25.03
N ILE A 107 14.48 2.13 24.02
CA ILE A 107 14.31 2.55 22.62
C ILE A 107 12.96 3.20 22.47
N THR A 108 12.90 4.24 21.64
CA THR A 108 11.67 4.95 21.33
C THR A 108 11.34 4.85 19.86
N ALA A 109 10.05 4.65 19.57
CA ALA A 109 9.54 4.60 18.21
C ALA A 109 8.18 5.29 18.11
N ILE A 110 7.81 5.74 16.92
CA ILE A 110 6.47 6.21 16.60
C ILE A 110 5.74 5.14 15.82
N VAL A 111 4.49 4.90 16.16
CA VAL A 111 3.61 3.96 15.45
C VAL A 111 3.00 4.70 14.25
N ASP A 112 3.35 4.25 13.05
CA ASP A 112 2.86 4.85 11.81
C ASP A 112 1.69 4.08 11.18
N ASN A 113 1.63 2.78 11.40
CA ASN A 113 0.52 1.94 10.92
C ASN A 113 0.35 0.71 11.81
N ILE A 114 -0.81 0.08 11.72
CA ILE A 114 -1.20 -1.05 12.54
C ILE A 114 -1.83 -2.12 11.63
N LEU A 115 -1.39 -3.36 11.79
CA LEU A 115 -1.98 -4.53 11.17
C LEU A 115 -2.60 -5.39 12.28
N LEU A 116 -3.91 -5.56 12.26
CA LEU A 116 -4.62 -6.35 13.27
C LEU A 116 -4.32 -7.84 13.12
N SER A 117 -4.50 -8.59 14.19
CA SER A 117 -4.28 -10.04 14.21
C SER A 117 -5.14 -10.77 13.18
N SER A 118 -6.34 -10.27 12.88
CA SER A 118 -7.25 -10.80 11.86
C SER A 118 -6.71 -10.70 10.42
N ASP A 119 -5.90 -9.69 10.15
CA ASP A 119 -5.37 -9.37 8.81
C ASP A 119 -3.92 -9.82 8.64
N SER A 120 -3.29 -10.23 9.75
CA SER A 120 -1.92 -10.73 9.77
C SER A 120 -1.87 -12.21 9.40
N GLU A 121 -0.98 -12.59 8.48
CA GLU A 121 -0.74 -14.00 8.11
C GLU A 121 -0.26 -14.86 9.31
N ARG A 122 0.38 -14.22 10.29
CA ARG A 122 0.90 -14.88 11.50
C ARG A 122 -0.11 -14.90 12.66
N GLY A 123 -1.24 -14.20 12.52
CA GLY A 123 -2.28 -14.13 13.55
C GLY A 123 -1.90 -13.26 14.76
N ASN A 124 -0.85 -12.44 14.67
CA ASN A 124 -0.42 -11.50 15.69
C ASN A 124 -0.62 -10.07 15.21
N THR A 125 -1.01 -9.20 16.13
CA THR A 125 -1.07 -7.76 15.85
C THR A 125 0.33 -7.23 15.62
N THR A 126 0.54 -6.51 14.53
CA THR A 126 1.84 -5.95 14.14
C THR A 126 1.76 -4.44 14.08
N LEU A 127 2.66 -3.77 14.79
CA LEU A 127 2.87 -2.33 14.68
C LEU A 127 3.94 -2.06 13.63
N TYR A 128 3.64 -1.19 12.68
CA TYR A 128 4.66 -0.62 11.81
C TYR A 128 5.19 0.65 12.45
N VAL A 129 6.45 0.61 12.86
CA VAL A 129 7.08 1.67 13.64
C VAL A 129 8.25 2.31 12.92
N ASN A 130 8.50 3.56 13.27
CA ASN A 130 9.70 4.28 12.89
C ASN A 130 10.51 4.57 14.15
N TYR A 131 11.69 3.95 14.28
CA TYR A 131 12.55 4.17 15.42
C TYR A 131 13.12 5.60 15.45
N LEU A 132 13.04 6.25 16.58
CA LEU A 132 13.50 7.64 16.78
C LEU A 132 14.91 7.71 17.32
N ALA A 133 15.27 6.78 18.19
CA ALA A 133 16.56 6.77 18.88
C ALA A 133 16.99 5.33 19.19
N SER A 134 18.30 5.12 19.25
CA SER A 134 18.89 3.89 19.77
C SER A 134 18.69 3.77 21.28
N SER A 135 18.97 2.59 21.82
CA SER A 135 18.87 2.32 23.25
C SER A 135 19.58 3.38 24.11
N SER A 136 18.88 3.82 25.14
CA SER A 136 19.46 4.70 26.17
C SER A 136 20.42 3.94 27.11
N GLN A 137 20.41 2.62 27.08
CA GLN A 137 21.21 1.76 27.96
C GLN A 137 22.62 1.48 27.40
N ASP A 138 22.73 1.15 26.15
CA ASP A 138 24.00 0.74 25.51
C ASP A 138 24.38 1.59 24.30
N ASN A 139 23.46 2.42 23.81
CA ASN A 139 23.60 3.26 22.62
C ASN A 139 23.98 2.48 21.32
N ASN A 140 23.78 1.17 21.33
CA ASN A 140 24.11 0.26 20.25
C ASN A 140 22.89 -0.48 19.71
N THR A 141 21.96 -0.89 20.58
CA THR A 141 20.72 -1.55 20.21
C THR A 141 19.78 -0.53 19.53
N GLN A 142 19.28 -0.89 18.36
CA GLN A 142 18.47 0.01 17.52
C GLN A 142 17.03 -0.46 17.35
N GLN A 143 16.70 -1.65 17.86
CA GLN A 143 15.39 -2.27 17.77
C GLN A 143 14.91 -2.73 19.13
N PHE A 144 13.62 -2.87 19.34
CA PHE A 144 13.06 -3.43 20.55
C PHE A 144 13.58 -4.85 20.79
N LEU A 145 13.72 -5.20 22.06
CA LEU A 145 14.15 -6.53 22.44
C LEU A 145 12.97 -7.50 22.42
N ASP A 146 13.23 -8.75 22.03
CA ASP A 146 12.22 -9.80 22.07
C ASP A 146 11.68 -10.00 23.50
N GLY A 147 10.36 -10.01 23.63
CA GLY A 147 9.66 -10.18 24.91
C GLY A 147 9.67 -8.96 25.83
N GLU A 148 10.18 -7.79 25.39
CA GLU A 148 10.13 -6.61 26.24
C GLU A 148 8.74 -5.97 26.30
N ALA A 149 8.46 -5.32 27.45
CA ALA A 149 7.24 -4.58 27.65
C ALA A 149 7.31 -3.18 27.03
N LEU A 150 6.23 -2.78 26.38
CA LEU A 150 6.11 -1.47 25.73
C LEU A 150 5.22 -0.54 26.55
N THR A 151 5.61 0.72 26.61
CA THR A 151 4.85 1.80 27.25
C THR A 151 4.50 2.87 26.22
N ALA A 152 3.28 3.40 26.31
CA ALA A 152 2.85 4.52 25.46
C ALA A 152 3.06 5.85 26.19
N GLU A 153 3.41 6.91 25.43
CA GLU A 153 3.54 8.26 25.95
C GLU A 153 2.20 8.84 26.42
N SER A 154 1.09 8.39 25.82
CA SER A 154 -0.28 8.82 26.15
C SER A 154 -1.09 7.70 26.78
N ALA A 155 -2.09 8.06 27.59
CA ALA A 155 -3.02 7.10 28.16
C ALA A 155 -3.87 6.43 27.07
N ILE A 156 -4.12 5.12 27.22
CA ILE A 156 -4.88 4.29 26.29
C ILE A 156 -6.14 3.78 26.99
N LEU A 157 -7.29 3.81 26.32
CA LEU A 157 -8.54 3.25 26.83
C LEU A 157 -8.61 1.76 26.49
N SER A 158 -8.65 0.91 27.47
CA SER A 158 -8.63 -0.56 27.28
C SER A 158 -9.95 -1.18 26.82
N GLY A 159 -10.96 -0.42 26.49
CA GLY A 159 -12.19 -0.79 25.75
C GLY A 159 -13.05 -1.96 26.26
N LEU A 160 -12.54 -2.90 27.02
CA LEU A 160 -13.20 -4.19 27.27
C LEU A 160 -13.95 -4.32 28.62
N LEU A 161 -13.69 -3.46 29.56
CA LEU A 161 -14.35 -3.48 30.89
C LEU A 161 -14.68 -2.07 31.35
N GLY A 162 -15.55 -1.39 30.60
CA GLY A 162 -16.12 -0.14 31.06
C GLY A 162 -15.12 0.88 31.61
N ASN A 163 -14.37 1.53 30.73
CA ASN A 163 -13.46 2.64 31.08
C ASN A 163 -12.17 2.31 31.86
N SER A 164 -11.63 1.12 31.77
CA SER A 164 -10.26 0.91 32.24
C SER A 164 -9.30 1.65 31.33
N THR A 165 -8.50 2.53 31.90
CA THR A 165 -7.48 3.30 31.18
C THR A 165 -6.12 2.71 31.55
N ILE A 166 -5.26 2.50 30.55
CA ILE A 166 -3.83 2.26 30.75
C ILE A 166 -3.18 3.63 30.82
N PRO A 167 -2.68 4.07 31.98
CA PRO A 167 -2.05 5.40 32.10
C PRO A 167 -0.82 5.55 31.22
N ALA A 168 -0.45 6.78 30.91
CA ALA A 168 0.81 7.07 30.24
C ALA A 168 2.00 6.51 31.05
N GLY A 169 2.93 5.86 30.39
CA GLY A 169 4.09 5.22 31.02
C GLY A 169 3.83 3.83 31.61
N GLU A 170 2.60 3.34 31.61
CA GLU A 170 2.29 1.97 32.01
C GLU A 170 2.39 1.01 30.81
N THR A 171 2.66 -0.25 31.13
CA THR A 171 2.82 -1.30 30.09
C THR A 171 1.49 -1.60 29.43
N PHE A 172 1.47 -1.68 28.10
CA PHE A 172 0.27 -2.03 27.36
C PHE A 172 0.38 -3.35 26.58
N ALA A 173 1.57 -3.77 26.21
CA ALA A 173 1.82 -4.99 25.49
C ALA A 173 3.30 -5.43 25.62
N ILE A 174 3.55 -6.68 25.29
CA ILE A 174 4.88 -7.26 25.22
C ILE A 174 5.16 -7.64 23.77
N THR A 175 6.31 -7.24 23.23
CA THR A 175 6.66 -7.62 21.87
C THR A 175 7.02 -9.10 21.82
N ALA A 176 6.60 -9.80 20.78
CA ALA A 176 6.90 -11.21 20.60
C ALA A 176 8.24 -11.43 19.88
N ALA A 177 8.56 -10.61 18.96
CA ALA A 177 9.85 -10.54 18.24
C ALA A 177 9.82 -9.35 17.28
N ASP A 178 10.95 -8.73 17.07
CA ASP A 178 11.14 -7.79 15.97
C ASP A 178 11.61 -8.57 14.75
N ASP A 179 10.68 -9.03 13.94
CA ASP A 179 10.99 -9.84 12.77
C ASP A 179 11.11 -8.95 11.53
N ALA A 180 11.96 -7.96 11.64
CA ALA A 180 12.34 -7.11 10.53
C ALA A 180 13.43 -7.79 9.68
N SER A 181 13.07 -8.73 8.85
CA SER A 181 13.92 -9.26 7.79
C SER A 181 13.25 -9.14 6.42
#